data_416000c09c9dc5428bcc02a61f4039a4
#
_entry.id   416000c09c9dc5428bcc02a61f4039a4
#
_cell.length_a   1.000
_cell.length_b   1.000
_cell.length_c   1.000
_cell.angle_alpha   90.00
_cell.angle_beta   90.00
_cell.angle_gamma   90.00
#
_symmetry.space_group_name_H-M   'P 1'
#
loop_
_entity.id
_entity.type
_entity.pdbx_description
1 polymer ?
#
loop_
_entity_poly.entity_id
_entity_poly.type
_entity_poly.pdbx_seq_one_letter_code
_entity_poly.pdbx_strand_id
1 'polypeptide(L)'
;MYGYEERVFTSVDGGFEMYGNKGTDGLLYADRTPLPNYYELQHNYARAFVTIDHPSPNTQIHCHNRYDFLNLKDHVTFHWTLTNNRDTVMRGAFSPECEPHSAATYTLNLPRQSGLSLLQFDIEDDQGHTFLHQSFVLNKPQVAWTGHGSGAVMAKETTIRTGRKPTMAERLTQKGRLPEKYLLPLENSQVKADIQSSAIEGGEEISFTLTPDTADVFRSELGLAYLLDPSIDRVQWIGYGPFASYPGRHQANRYGFWAKHMDDLYFEGNHSGIDAAFLSDKDGNGILITGDSLSLNFEQTDRGIVVTVNAAVSGQGPKFAKTHFPGWQKGDKPVGATFQSYYIKADVMPEVVSRLFAPAADVPAPFRPFKTQYDTYLMKYRDVVED
;
A
#
# COMPACT_ATOMS: atom_id res chain seq x y z
N MET A 1 -25.59 -5.89 -1.12
CA MET A 1 -25.82 -4.46 -1.37
C MET A 1 -24.69 -3.97 -2.27
N TYR A 2 -25.02 -3.59 -3.50
CA TYR A 2 -24.02 -3.18 -4.49
C TYR A 2 -24.00 -1.66 -4.49
N GLY A 3 -22.96 -1.06 -3.99
CA GLY A 3 -22.70 0.36 -4.11
C GLY A 3 -21.42 0.58 -4.91
N TYR A 4 -21.29 1.72 -5.56
CA TYR A 4 -20.14 2.09 -6.35
C TYR A 4 -19.47 3.31 -5.71
N GLU A 5 -18.16 3.34 -5.63
CA GLU A 5 -17.46 4.45 -5.00
C GLU A 5 -17.58 5.77 -5.79
N GLU A 6 -17.83 5.68 -7.08
CA GLU A 6 -18.02 6.85 -7.96
C GLU A 6 -19.07 6.53 -9.03
N ARG A 7 -20.25 7.07 -8.91
CA ARG A 7 -21.31 6.95 -9.92
C ARG A 7 -21.56 8.28 -10.59
N VAL A 8 -21.33 8.29 -11.88
CA VAL A 8 -21.91 9.25 -12.79
C VAL A 8 -22.99 8.54 -13.59
N PHE A 9 -24.24 8.94 -13.48
CA PHE A 9 -25.32 8.41 -14.29
C PHE A 9 -25.59 9.35 -15.44
N THR A 10 -25.79 8.81 -16.64
CA THR A 10 -26.46 9.56 -17.70
C THR A 10 -27.93 9.51 -17.45
N SER A 11 -28.58 10.66 -17.32
CA SER A 11 -30.03 10.77 -17.33
C SER A 11 -30.60 10.40 -18.71
N VAL A 12 -31.89 10.16 -18.80
CA VAL A 12 -32.60 9.78 -20.03
C VAL A 12 -32.44 10.82 -21.15
N ASP A 13 -32.16 12.06 -20.80
CA ASP A 13 -31.89 13.20 -21.70
C ASP A 13 -30.40 13.41 -22.02
N GLY A 14 -29.52 12.52 -21.56
CA GLY A 14 -28.08 12.56 -21.81
C GLY A 14 -27.29 13.45 -20.84
N GLY A 15 -27.93 14.02 -19.82
CA GLY A 15 -27.26 14.72 -18.72
C GLY A 15 -26.60 13.76 -17.74
N PHE A 16 -25.76 14.31 -16.86
CA PHE A 16 -25.13 13.55 -15.79
C PHE A 16 -25.83 13.84 -14.48
N GLU A 17 -26.37 12.81 -13.83
CA GLU A 17 -26.90 12.92 -12.49
C GLU A 17 -25.88 12.42 -11.47
N MET A 18 -25.59 13.25 -10.49
CA MET A 18 -24.78 12.91 -9.35
C MET A 18 -25.60 12.92 -8.07
N TYR A 19 -25.58 11.80 -7.38
CA TYR A 19 -26.20 11.71 -6.05
C TYR A 19 -25.26 12.17 -4.92
N GLY A 20 -24.30 13.05 -5.21
CA GLY A 20 -23.30 13.50 -4.24
C GLY A 20 -22.53 12.31 -3.65
N ASN A 21 -22.37 12.29 -2.32
CA ASN A 21 -21.74 11.17 -1.62
C ASN A 21 -22.70 10.02 -1.28
N LYS A 22 -23.99 10.11 -1.64
CA LYS A 22 -24.98 9.10 -1.26
C LYS A 22 -25.11 7.93 -2.24
N GLY A 23 -24.48 8.00 -3.39
CA GLY A 23 -24.52 6.95 -4.40
C GLY A 23 -23.18 6.30 -4.69
N THR A 24 -22.13 6.70 -3.99
CA THR A 24 -20.74 6.28 -4.25
C THR A 24 -20.21 5.30 -3.23
N ASP A 25 -21.04 4.80 -2.33
CA ASP A 25 -20.65 3.83 -1.32
C ASP A 25 -20.74 2.40 -1.89
N GLY A 26 -19.65 1.64 -1.83
CA GLY A 26 -19.67 0.26 -2.29
C GLY A 26 -18.37 -0.48 -2.14
N LEU A 27 -18.45 -1.75 -2.52
CA LEU A 27 -17.34 -2.69 -2.43
C LEU A 27 -16.77 -3.06 -3.81
N LEU A 28 -17.50 -2.71 -4.88
CA LEU A 28 -17.13 -3.04 -6.24
C LEU A 28 -17.27 -1.79 -7.14
N TYR A 29 -16.38 -1.67 -8.11
CA TYR A 29 -16.57 -0.76 -9.23
C TYR A 29 -17.72 -1.18 -10.14
N ALA A 30 -18.11 -0.31 -11.09
CA ALA A 30 -19.20 -0.57 -12.02
C ALA A 30 -18.97 -1.82 -12.89
N ASP A 31 -17.74 -2.13 -13.21
CA ASP A 31 -17.31 -3.32 -13.97
C ASP A 31 -17.15 -4.58 -13.10
N ARG A 32 -17.50 -4.50 -11.81
CA ARG A 32 -17.38 -5.56 -10.80
C ARG A 32 -15.97 -5.77 -10.25
N THR A 33 -14.99 -4.94 -10.61
CA THR A 33 -13.66 -4.99 -10.00
C THR A 33 -13.75 -4.69 -8.51
N PRO A 34 -13.21 -5.53 -7.62
CA PRO A 34 -13.24 -5.30 -6.19
C PRO A 34 -12.42 -4.09 -5.76
N LEU A 35 -12.98 -3.26 -4.89
CA LEU A 35 -12.28 -2.19 -4.18
C LEU A 35 -11.44 -2.74 -3.02
N PRO A 36 -10.44 -2.00 -2.52
CA PRO A 36 -9.70 -2.40 -1.33
C PRO A 36 -10.59 -2.73 -0.13
N ASN A 37 -11.70 -2.03 0.04
CA ASN A 37 -12.68 -2.30 1.11
C ASN A 37 -13.37 -3.66 0.99
N TYR A 38 -13.47 -4.22 -0.22
CA TYR A 38 -13.97 -5.58 -0.43
C TYR A 38 -13.06 -6.59 0.26
N TYR A 39 -11.75 -6.46 0.10
CA TYR A 39 -10.77 -7.36 0.70
C TYR A 39 -10.65 -7.18 2.23
N GLU A 40 -10.83 -5.95 2.73
CA GLU A 40 -10.97 -5.71 4.17
C GLU A 40 -12.19 -6.45 4.75
N LEU A 41 -13.33 -6.37 4.06
CA LEU A 41 -14.54 -7.08 4.44
C LEU A 41 -14.33 -8.59 4.37
N GLN A 42 -13.74 -9.09 3.29
CA GLN A 42 -13.44 -10.51 3.09
C GLN A 42 -12.58 -11.04 4.24
N HIS A 43 -11.54 -10.32 4.65
CA HIS A 43 -10.68 -10.68 5.78
C HIS A 43 -11.47 -10.74 7.10
N ASN A 44 -12.26 -9.70 7.38
CA ASN A 44 -13.01 -9.59 8.64
C ASN A 44 -14.11 -10.64 8.76
N TYR A 45 -14.73 -11.03 7.66
CA TYR A 45 -15.79 -12.04 7.61
C TYR A 45 -15.30 -13.45 7.25
N ALA A 46 -13.98 -13.66 7.15
CA ALA A 46 -13.41 -14.98 6.90
C ALA A 46 -13.87 -15.97 7.96
N ARG A 47 -14.47 -17.08 7.51
CA ARG A 47 -15.03 -18.11 8.39
C ARG A 47 -14.00 -19.13 8.84
N ALA A 48 -12.87 -19.20 8.16
CA ALA A 48 -11.70 -19.93 8.60
C ALA A 48 -10.46 -19.08 8.36
N PHE A 49 -9.50 -19.15 9.26
CA PHE A 49 -8.24 -18.45 9.18
C PHE A 49 -7.15 -19.18 9.97
N VAL A 50 -5.90 -18.80 9.77
CA VAL A 50 -4.80 -19.38 10.54
C VAL A 50 -4.10 -18.33 11.40
N THR A 51 -3.57 -18.79 12.53
CA THR A 51 -2.52 -18.11 13.28
C THR A 51 -1.32 -19.04 13.39
N ILE A 52 -0.13 -18.51 13.54
CA ILE A 52 1.07 -19.32 13.75
C ILE A 52 1.72 -18.95 15.07
N ASP A 53 2.29 -19.95 15.76
CA ASP A 53 3.21 -19.72 16.85
C ASP A 53 4.58 -19.28 16.32
N HIS A 54 5.53 -19.10 17.19
CA HIS A 54 6.87 -18.64 16.82
C HIS A 54 7.43 -19.43 15.64
N PRO A 55 7.95 -18.74 14.61
CA PRO A 55 8.55 -19.39 13.45
C PRO A 55 9.67 -20.37 13.87
N SER A 56 9.50 -21.62 13.56
CA SER A 56 10.48 -22.66 13.85
C SER A 56 10.46 -23.73 12.76
N PRO A 57 11.44 -24.63 12.68
CA PRO A 57 11.38 -25.75 11.74
C PRO A 57 10.10 -26.59 11.87
N ASN A 58 9.52 -26.67 13.08
CA ASN A 58 8.25 -27.32 13.36
C ASN A 58 7.19 -26.27 13.68
N THR A 59 6.82 -25.48 12.66
CA THR A 59 5.85 -24.40 12.82
C THR A 59 4.46 -24.96 13.10
N GLN A 60 3.86 -24.55 14.21
CA GLN A 60 2.49 -24.91 14.54
C GLN A 60 1.54 -23.92 13.93
N ILE A 61 0.58 -24.45 13.17
CA ILE A 61 -0.48 -23.71 12.51
C ILE A 61 -1.77 -23.96 13.31
N HIS A 62 -2.36 -22.91 13.85
CA HIS A 62 -3.65 -22.97 14.52
C HIS A 62 -4.72 -22.57 13.52
N CYS A 63 -5.52 -23.54 13.08
CA CYS A 63 -6.64 -23.34 12.16
C CYS A 63 -7.88 -23.04 12.99
N HIS A 64 -8.44 -21.86 12.82
CA HIS A 64 -9.62 -21.39 13.52
C HIS A 64 -10.87 -21.59 12.65
N ASN A 65 -11.90 -22.19 13.25
CA ASN A 65 -13.19 -22.42 12.63
C ASN A 65 -14.25 -21.45 13.23
N ARG A 66 -14.78 -20.56 12.40
CA ARG A 66 -15.88 -19.64 12.74
C ARG A 66 -17.22 -20.04 12.10
N TYR A 67 -17.29 -21.20 11.45
CA TYR A 67 -18.56 -21.72 10.99
C TYR A 67 -19.44 -22.13 12.16
N ASP A 68 -20.75 -22.02 12.01
CA ASP A 68 -21.72 -22.39 13.03
C ASP A 68 -22.01 -23.89 13.03
N PHE A 69 -21.92 -24.55 11.85
CA PHE A 69 -22.38 -25.92 11.68
C PHE A 69 -21.45 -26.84 10.87
N LEU A 70 -20.34 -26.31 10.32
CA LEU A 70 -19.47 -27.06 9.41
C LEU A 70 -18.12 -27.38 10.08
N ASN A 71 -17.70 -28.64 10.01
CA ASN A 71 -16.34 -29.05 10.30
C ASN A 71 -15.42 -28.64 9.13
N LEU A 72 -14.23 -28.12 9.40
CA LEU A 72 -13.32 -27.67 8.33
C LEU A 72 -12.87 -28.78 7.40
N LYS A 73 -12.76 -30.02 7.91
CA LYS A 73 -12.20 -31.17 7.18
C LYS A 73 -12.88 -31.40 5.81
N ASP A 74 -14.18 -31.24 5.74
CA ASP A 74 -14.97 -31.55 4.56
C ASP A 74 -15.30 -30.33 3.70
N HIS A 75 -14.98 -29.11 4.19
CA HIS A 75 -15.47 -27.87 3.60
C HIS A 75 -14.39 -26.82 3.34
N VAL A 76 -13.17 -26.99 3.88
CA VAL A 76 -12.10 -25.98 3.75
C VAL A 76 -10.76 -26.63 3.50
N THR A 77 -10.07 -26.16 2.49
CA THR A 77 -8.69 -26.57 2.19
C THR A 77 -7.75 -25.38 2.43
N PHE A 78 -6.70 -25.63 3.18
CA PHE A 78 -5.62 -24.69 3.44
C PHE A 78 -4.46 -25.03 2.52
N HIS A 79 -4.32 -24.30 1.42
CA HIS A 79 -3.15 -24.37 0.55
C HIS A 79 -2.05 -23.50 1.14
N TRP A 80 -0.85 -24.02 1.24
CA TRP A 80 0.28 -23.25 1.78
C TRP A 80 1.49 -23.28 0.85
N THR A 81 2.25 -22.21 0.88
CA THR A 81 3.48 -22.03 0.12
C THR A 81 4.55 -21.41 1.02
N LEU A 82 5.72 -22.08 1.10
CA LEU A 82 6.92 -21.53 1.69
C LEU A 82 7.76 -20.91 0.59
N THR A 83 8.15 -19.65 0.74
CA THR A 83 9.08 -18.97 -0.16
C THR A 83 10.37 -18.60 0.55
N ASN A 84 11.46 -18.48 -0.22
CA ASN A 84 12.74 -17.90 0.20
C ASN A 84 13.10 -16.80 -0.80
N ASN A 85 13.12 -15.56 -0.36
CA ASN A 85 13.07 -14.39 -1.24
C ASN A 85 11.83 -14.49 -2.16
N ARG A 86 12.01 -14.61 -3.48
CA ARG A 86 10.92 -14.74 -4.45
C ARG A 86 10.67 -16.18 -4.92
N ASP A 87 11.54 -17.10 -4.53
CA ASP A 87 11.50 -18.48 -5.01
C ASP A 87 10.61 -19.33 -4.12
N THR A 88 9.76 -20.16 -4.75
CA THR A 88 9.00 -21.19 -4.02
C THR A 88 9.94 -22.32 -3.60
N VAL A 89 10.00 -22.58 -2.31
CA VAL A 89 10.79 -23.65 -1.71
C VAL A 89 9.96 -24.92 -1.55
N MET A 90 8.73 -24.76 -1.05
CA MET A 90 7.87 -25.88 -0.72
C MET A 90 6.39 -25.42 -0.75
N ARG A 91 5.51 -26.35 -1.05
CA ARG A 91 4.05 -26.12 -1.03
C ARG A 91 3.31 -27.38 -0.66
N GLY A 92 2.09 -27.20 -0.17
CA GLY A 92 1.20 -28.31 0.16
C GLY A 92 -0.18 -27.85 0.47
N ALA A 93 -1.03 -28.77 0.87
CA ALA A 93 -2.39 -28.48 1.30
C ALA A 93 -2.82 -29.46 2.40
N PHE A 94 -3.76 -29.02 3.23
CA PHE A 94 -4.37 -29.87 4.25
C PHE A 94 -5.77 -29.34 4.61
N SER A 95 -6.60 -30.22 5.16
CA SER A 95 -7.95 -29.90 5.66
C SER A 95 -8.05 -30.48 7.08
N PRO A 96 -7.93 -29.64 8.12
CA PRO A 96 -7.89 -30.12 9.51
C PRO A 96 -9.29 -30.51 9.98
N GLU A 97 -9.38 -31.57 10.78
CA GLU A 97 -10.59 -31.85 11.55
C GLU A 97 -10.72 -30.78 12.64
N CYS A 98 -11.69 -29.90 12.48
CA CYS A 98 -11.91 -28.76 13.35
C CYS A 98 -13.40 -28.46 13.45
N GLU A 99 -13.96 -28.70 14.62
CA GLU A 99 -15.38 -28.48 14.90
C GLU A 99 -15.76 -26.99 14.87
N PRO A 100 -17.05 -26.66 14.69
CA PRO A 100 -17.54 -25.30 14.76
C PRO A 100 -17.07 -24.58 16.02
N HIS A 101 -16.73 -23.28 15.88
CA HIS A 101 -16.27 -22.40 16.97
C HIS A 101 -15.08 -22.93 17.77
N SER A 102 -14.21 -23.73 17.14
CA SER A 102 -13.02 -24.29 17.76
C SER A 102 -11.74 -23.98 16.97
N ALA A 103 -10.61 -24.46 17.46
CA ALA A 103 -9.35 -24.40 16.76
C ALA A 103 -8.66 -25.76 16.77
N ALA A 104 -8.00 -26.10 15.66
CA ALA A 104 -7.19 -27.30 15.52
C ALA A 104 -5.75 -26.92 15.20
N THR A 105 -4.81 -27.70 15.71
CA THR A 105 -3.38 -27.48 15.47
C THR A 105 -2.87 -28.43 14.41
N TYR A 106 -2.16 -27.89 13.42
CA TYR A 106 -1.47 -28.64 12.39
C TYR A 106 0.02 -28.28 12.39
N THR A 107 0.92 -29.25 12.34
CA THR A 107 2.37 -29.02 12.37
C THR A 107 2.95 -29.12 10.97
N LEU A 108 3.61 -28.03 10.52
CA LEU A 108 4.42 -28.01 9.31
C LEU A 108 5.91 -28.17 9.63
N ASN A 109 6.55 -29.17 9.03
CA ASN A 109 7.98 -29.36 9.11
C ASN A 109 8.63 -28.57 7.95
N LEU A 110 9.10 -27.38 8.23
CA LEU A 110 9.62 -26.45 7.22
C LEU A 110 11.16 -26.41 7.26
N PRO A 111 11.85 -26.44 6.11
CA PRO A 111 13.29 -26.25 6.06
C PRO A 111 13.66 -24.82 6.44
N ARG A 112 14.77 -24.65 7.17
CA ARG A 112 15.29 -23.30 7.48
C ARG A 112 15.72 -22.60 6.21
N GLN A 113 15.42 -21.32 6.14
CA GLN A 113 15.78 -20.44 5.04
C GLN A 113 16.70 -19.32 5.52
N SER A 114 17.66 -18.90 4.67
CA SER A 114 18.58 -17.81 4.98
C SER A 114 18.09 -16.44 4.44
N GLY A 115 17.24 -16.45 3.42
CA GLY A 115 16.66 -15.25 2.84
C GLY A 115 15.37 -14.80 3.54
N LEU A 116 14.70 -13.80 2.98
CA LEU A 116 13.34 -13.41 3.39
C LEU A 116 12.40 -14.59 3.13
N SER A 117 11.89 -15.16 4.21
CA SER A 117 11.07 -16.37 4.14
C SER A 117 9.65 -16.08 4.56
N LEU A 118 8.71 -16.40 3.68
CA LEU A 118 7.29 -16.22 3.91
C LEU A 118 6.57 -17.57 3.87
N LEU A 119 5.67 -17.76 4.81
CA LEU A 119 4.66 -18.82 4.77
C LEU A 119 3.32 -18.18 4.40
N GLN A 120 2.82 -18.52 3.23
CA GLN A 120 1.59 -17.97 2.67
C GLN A 120 0.51 -19.04 2.68
N PHE A 121 -0.74 -18.60 2.92
CA PHE A 121 -1.93 -19.45 2.88
C PHE A 121 -2.95 -18.86 1.92
N ASP A 122 -3.49 -19.74 1.07
CA ASP A 122 -4.70 -19.52 0.30
C ASP A 122 -5.75 -20.49 0.85
N ILE A 123 -6.82 -19.94 1.43
CA ILE A 123 -7.86 -20.73 2.10
C ILE A 123 -9.07 -20.79 1.20
N GLU A 124 -9.45 -22.02 0.82
CA GLU A 124 -10.42 -22.33 -0.22
C GLU A 124 -11.60 -23.10 0.36
N ASP A 125 -12.82 -22.79 -0.13
CA ASP A 125 -14.01 -23.54 0.20
C ASP A 125 -14.16 -24.82 -0.68
N ASP A 126 -15.18 -25.64 -0.40
CA ASP A 126 -15.48 -26.87 -1.12
C ASP A 126 -15.94 -26.67 -2.57
N GLN A 127 -16.14 -25.42 -3.01
CA GLN A 127 -16.47 -25.04 -4.39
C GLN A 127 -15.24 -24.53 -5.16
N GLY A 128 -14.08 -24.49 -4.55
CA GLY A 128 -12.85 -24.01 -5.15
C GLY A 128 -12.69 -22.48 -5.13
N HIS A 129 -13.43 -21.76 -4.27
CA HIS A 129 -13.28 -20.32 -4.13
C HIS A 129 -12.31 -20.00 -3.00
N THR A 130 -11.21 -19.34 -3.34
CA THR A 130 -10.31 -18.79 -2.34
C THR A 130 -10.96 -17.57 -1.66
N PHE A 131 -11.26 -17.69 -0.39
CA PHE A 131 -11.94 -16.64 0.37
C PHE A 131 -11.03 -15.89 1.36
N LEU A 132 -9.79 -16.35 1.54
CA LEU A 132 -8.82 -15.63 2.39
C LEU A 132 -7.39 -15.93 1.93
N HIS A 133 -6.58 -14.87 1.92
CA HIS A 133 -5.13 -14.95 1.73
C HIS A 133 -4.43 -14.44 2.99
N GLN A 134 -3.49 -15.21 3.53
CA GLN A 134 -2.67 -14.79 4.67
C GLN A 134 -1.19 -14.99 4.38
N SER A 135 -0.32 -14.22 5.03
CA SER A 135 1.13 -14.32 4.90
C SER A 135 1.80 -14.07 6.24
N PHE A 136 2.76 -14.89 6.57
CA PHE A 136 3.54 -14.83 7.81
C PHE A 136 5.03 -14.78 7.48
N VAL A 137 5.74 -13.85 8.10
CA VAL A 137 7.19 -13.74 7.98
C VAL A 137 7.83 -14.76 8.93
N LEU A 138 8.51 -15.75 8.37
CA LEU A 138 9.24 -16.76 9.13
C LEU A 138 10.69 -16.36 9.41
N ASN A 139 11.33 -15.70 8.46
CA ASN A 139 12.67 -15.17 8.58
C ASN A 139 12.80 -13.85 7.82
N LYS A 140 13.38 -12.85 8.45
CA LYS A 140 13.65 -11.53 7.87
C LYS A 140 15.13 -11.22 8.11
N PRO A 141 16.02 -11.64 7.19
CA PRO A 141 17.45 -11.38 7.33
C PRO A 141 17.72 -9.88 7.23
N GLN A 142 18.73 -9.42 7.93
CA GLN A 142 19.24 -8.08 7.72
C GLN A 142 19.90 -8.01 6.34
N VAL A 143 19.44 -7.07 5.50
CA VAL A 143 19.93 -6.88 4.13
C VAL A 143 20.93 -5.73 4.13
N ALA A 144 22.14 -6.00 3.66
CA ALA A 144 23.12 -4.96 3.39
C ALA A 144 22.82 -4.36 2.01
N TRP A 145 22.12 -3.25 2.00
CA TRP A 145 21.80 -2.53 0.78
C TRP A 145 22.98 -1.69 0.30
N THR A 146 23.12 -1.56 -1.00
CA THR A 146 24.11 -0.69 -1.65
C THR A 146 23.59 -0.20 -3.00
N GLY A 147 24.15 0.91 -3.48
CA GLY A 147 23.82 1.52 -4.76
C GLY A 147 25.01 2.24 -5.39
N HIS A 148 24.74 3.24 -6.23
CA HIS A 148 25.73 3.98 -7.01
C HIS A 148 25.77 5.47 -6.61
N GLY A 149 25.41 5.79 -5.39
CA GLY A 149 25.33 7.12 -4.82
C GLY A 149 23.95 7.46 -4.26
N SER A 150 23.76 8.72 -3.91
CA SER A 150 22.51 9.23 -3.33
C SER A 150 21.33 9.07 -4.29
N GLY A 151 20.21 8.59 -3.77
CA GLY A 151 18.93 8.53 -4.49
C GLY A 151 18.35 9.91 -4.82
N ALA A 152 18.79 10.96 -4.13
CA ALA A 152 18.35 12.33 -4.39
C ALA A 152 18.62 12.80 -5.84
N VAL A 153 19.54 12.17 -6.54
CA VAL A 153 19.81 12.42 -7.98
C VAL A 153 18.56 12.21 -8.85
N MET A 154 17.63 11.36 -8.43
CA MET A 154 16.38 11.08 -9.11
C MET A 154 15.25 12.07 -8.75
N ALA A 155 15.45 12.90 -7.71
CA ALA A 155 14.47 13.87 -7.28
C ALA A 155 14.57 15.18 -8.08
N LYS A 156 13.46 15.60 -8.66
CA LYS A 156 13.34 16.92 -9.33
C LYS A 156 12.95 18.02 -8.33
N GLU A 157 12.24 17.65 -7.28
CA GLU A 157 11.74 18.56 -6.26
C GLU A 157 11.56 17.81 -4.94
N THR A 158 11.87 18.46 -3.83
CA THR A 158 11.59 17.97 -2.48
C THR A 158 10.57 18.88 -1.81
N THR A 159 9.53 18.29 -1.25
CA THR A 159 8.42 19.02 -0.60
C THR A 159 8.03 18.35 0.71
N ILE A 160 7.18 18.99 1.50
CA ILE A 160 6.56 18.41 2.68
C ILE A 160 5.14 18.00 2.34
N ARG A 161 4.83 16.73 2.47
CA ARG A 161 3.46 16.24 2.39
C ARG A 161 2.76 16.51 3.72
N THR A 162 1.56 17.07 3.64
CA THR A 162 0.71 17.36 4.80
C THR A 162 -0.65 16.70 4.73
N GLY A 163 -0.92 15.90 3.69
CA GLY A 163 -2.15 15.17 3.50
C GLY A 163 -2.09 14.28 2.27
N ARG A 164 -3.06 13.40 2.12
CA ARG A 164 -3.22 12.59 0.91
C ARG A 164 -3.94 13.39 -0.19
N LYS A 165 -3.81 12.93 -1.41
CA LYS A 165 -4.62 13.41 -2.54
C LYS A 165 -6.10 13.23 -2.22
N PRO A 166 -6.91 14.29 -2.31
CA PRO A 166 -8.35 14.16 -2.09
C PRO A 166 -9.00 13.25 -3.12
N THR A 167 -9.89 12.37 -2.67
CA THR A 167 -10.72 11.58 -3.57
C THR A 167 -11.69 12.47 -4.35
N MET A 168 -12.25 11.97 -5.45
CA MET A 168 -13.26 12.71 -6.19
C MET A 168 -14.47 13.01 -5.31
N ALA A 169 -14.96 12.03 -4.56
CA ALA A 169 -16.09 12.23 -3.65
C ALA A 169 -15.82 13.36 -2.64
N GLU A 170 -14.60 13.47 -2.12
CA GLU A 170 -14.22 14.56 -1.22
C GLU A 170 -14.18 15.92 -1.93
N ARG A 171 -13.64 15.98 -3.16
CA ARG A 171 -13.62 17.23 -3.94
C ARG A 171 -15.02 17.75 -4.17
N LEU A 172 -15.98 16.85 -4.44
CA LEU A 172 -17.36 17.20 -4.69
C LEU A 172 -18.12 17.64 -3.45
N THR A 173 -17.98 16.89 -2.36
CA THR A 173 -18.76 17.06 -1.13
C THR A 173 -18.14 18.06 -0.16
N GLN A 174 -16.85 18.34 -0.29
CA GLN A 174 -16.05 19.18 0.61
C GLN A 174 -15.50 20.43 -0.09
N LYS A 175 -16.12 20.86 -1.21
CA LYS A 175 -15.72 22.07 -1.95
C LYS A 175 -15.52 23.25 -0.97
N GLY A 176 -14.34 23.88 -1.01
CA GLY A 176 -13.96 24.97 -0.11
C GLY A 176 -13.49 24.55 1.30
N ARG A 177 -13.45 23.26 1.61
CA ARG A 177 -12.91 22.74 2.89
C ARG A 177 -11.67 21.89 2.73
N LEU A 178 -11.34 21.49 1.49
CA LEU A 178 -10.11 20.77 1.20
C LEU A 178 -8.92 21.75 1.22
N PRO A 179 -7.76 21.33 1.72
CA PRO A 179 -6.55 22.12 1.56
C PRO A 179 -6.25 22.29 0.07
N GLU A 180 -6.04 23.51 -0.39
CA GLU A 180 -5.67 23.81 -1.77
C GLU A 180 -4.37 23.09 -2.17
N LYS A 181 -3.45 22.96 -1.21
CA LYS A 181 -2.17 22.28 -1.39
C LYS A 181 -1.89 21.37 -0.19
N TYR A 182 -1.54 20.11 -0.47
CA TYR A 182 -1.07 19.14 0.51
C TYR A 182 0.41 18.77 0.32
N LEU A 183 1.05 19.28 -0.73
CA LEU A 183 2.50 19.28 -0.94
C LEU A 183 2.97 20.73 -0.80
N LEU A 184 3.75 21.00 0.23
CA LEU A 184 4.25 22.34 0.56
C LEU A 184 5.75 22.43 0.25
N PRO A 185 6.26 23.60 -0.18
CA PRO A 185 7.70 23.85 -0.24
C PRO A 185 8.36 23.55 1.10
N LEU A 186 9.65 23.23 1.11
CA LEU A 186 10.41 23.05 2.35
C LEU A 186 10.35 24.31 3.23
N GLU A 187 10.48 25.48 2.63
CA GLU A 187 10.27 26.76 3.28
C GLU A 187 8.80 27.14 3.23
N ASN A 188 8.10 26.97 4.33
CA ASN A 188 6.69 27.33 4.47
C ASN A 188 6.38 27.73 5.93
N SER A 189 5.25 28.37 6.15
CA SER A 189 4.81 28.83 7.48
C SER A 189 3.99 27.81 8.26
N GLN A 190 3.72 26.63 7.70
CA GLN A 190 2.79 25.68 8.29
C GLN A 190 3.48 24.52 9.00
N VAL A 191 4.63 24.08 8.49
CA VAL A 191 5.40 22.97 9.06
C VAL A 191 6.87 23.33 9.01
N LYS A 192 7.51 23.32 10.16
CA LYS A 192 8.97 23.46 10.25
C LYS A 192 9.60 22.10 9.99
N ALA A 193 10.51 22.03 9.03
CA ALA A 193 11.30 20.85 8.74
C ALA A 193 12.74 21.01 9.24
N ASP A 194 13.25 19.97 9.88
CA ASP A 194 14.69 19.78 10.16
C ASP A 194 15.09 18.49 9.44
N ILE A 195 15.99 18.61 8.46
CA ILE A 195 16.40 17.52 7.57
C ILE A 195 17.91 17.40 7.64
N GLN A 196 18.38 16.20 7.95
CA GLN A 196 19.79 15.85 8.04
C GLN A 196 20.07 14.71 7.04
N SER A 197 21.17 14.83 6.33
CA SER A 197 21.63 13.79 5.40
C SER A 197 23.10 13.48 5.67
N SER A 198 23.45 12.20 5.63
CA SER A 198 24.83 11.73 5.76
C SER A 198 25.12 10.69 4.68
N ALA A 199 26.31 10.76 4.10
CA ALA A 199 26.76 9.75 3.15
C ALA A 199 26.99 8.40 3.83
N ILE A 200 26.48 7.35 3.18
CA ILE A 200 26.72 5.96 3.55
C ILE A 200 27.33 5.22 2.36
N GLU A 201 27.72 3.95 2.52
CA GLU A 201 28.28 3.16 1.44
C GLU A 201 27.28 3.02 0.29
N GLY A 202 27.61 3.60 -0.85
CA GLY A 202 26.79 3.55 -2.07
C GLY A 202 25.46 4.28 -2.02
N GLY A 203 25.23 5.16 -1.01
CA GLY A 203 23.97 5.87 -0.85
C GLY A 203 24.06 7.03 0.15
N GLU A 204 22.91 7.39 0.68
CA GLU A 204 22.75 8.38 1.74
C GLU A 204 21.74 7.90 2.80
N GLU A 205 21.93 8.29 4.03
CA GLU A 205 20.95 8.20 5.10
C GLU A 205 20.34 9.56 5.35
N ILE A 206 19.01 9.61 5.39
CA ILE A 206 18.23 10.82 5.59
C ILE A 206 17.41 10.66 6.87
N SER A 207 17.59 11.58 7.78
CA SER A 207 16.74 11.75 8.97
C SER A 207 16.03 13.08 8.90
N PHE A 208 14.74 13.11 9.19
CA PHE A 208 14.00 14.36 9.24
C PHE A 208 13.04 14.41 10.42
N THR A 209 12.76 15.63 10.86
CA THR A 209 11.76 15.93 11.88
C THR A 209 10.86 17.05 11.36
N LEU A 210 9.55 16.85 11.47
CA LEU A 210 8.52 17.79 11.05
C LEU A 210 7.74 18.26 12.28
N THR A 211 7.67 19.58 12.46
CA THR A 211 6.96 20.21 13.57
C THR A 211 5.83 21.06 13.01
N PRO A 212 4.56 20.70 13.28
CA PRO A 212 3.42 21.53 12.89
C PRO A 212 3.41 22.89 13.60
N ASP A 213 3.25 23.98 12.85
CA ASP A 213 3.25 25.35 13.38
C ASP A 213 1.96 26.14 13.08
N THR A 214 0.94 25.50 12.53
CA THR A 214 -0.37 26.12 12.33
C THR A 214 -1.46 25.43 13.12
N ALA A 215 -2.43 26.23 13.57
CA ALA A 215 -3.67 25.70 14.11
C ALA A 215 -4.61 25.26 12.98
N ASP A 216 -5.32 24.16 13.22
CA ASP A 216 -6.55 23.76 12.53
C ASP A 216 -6.42 23.43 11.04
N VAL A 217 -5.38 22.73 10.62
CA VAL A 217 -5.37 22.11 9.30
C VAL A 217 -5.53 20.60 9.44
N PHE A 218 -6.62 20.07 8.88
CA PHE A 218 -6.79 18.63 8.75
C PHE A 218 -5.68 18.06 7.87
N ARG A 219 -4.92 17.12 8.42
CA ARG A 219 -3.79 16.51 7.72
C ARG A 219 -3.80 15.02 7.99
N SER A 220 -3.96 14.24 6.93
CA SER A 220 -3.98 12.78 7.02
C SER A 220 -2.59 12.15 6.99
N GLU A 221 -1.62 12.86 6.47
CA GLU A 221 -0.24 12.41 6.32
C GLU A 221 0.72 13.55 6.66
N LEU A 222 1.90 13.22 7.16
CA LEU A 222 2.97 14.18 7.38
C LEU A 222 4.31 13.50 7.05
N GLY A 223 4.98 13.96 5.99
CA GLY A 223 6.17 13.31 5.47
C GLY A 223 7.01 14.17 4.54
N LEU A 224 8.20 13.66 4.22
CA LEU A 224 9.10 14.23 3.23
C LEU A 224 8.81 13.60 1.86
N ALA A 225 8.51 14.41 0.87
CA ALA A 225 8.05 13.97 -0.45
C ALA A 225 9.04 14.37 -1.55
N TYR A 226 9.30 13.44 -2.46
CA TYR A 226 10.18 13.59 -3.60
C TYR A 226 9.38 13.42 -4.89
N LEU A 227 9.35 14.45 -5.73
CA LEU A 227 8.90 14.32 -7.11
C LEU A 227 10.05 13.71 -7.92
N LEU A 228 9.83 12.55 -8.51
CA LEU A 228 10.83 11.82 -9.28
C LEU A 228 10.84 12.25 -10.75
N ASP A 229 11.88 11.83 -11.46
CA ASP A 229 11.96 12.01 -12.92
C ASP A 229 10.75 11.34 -13.59
N PRO A 230 10.10 11.96 -14.59
CA PRO A 230 8.96 11.40 -15.29
C PRO A 230 9.23 10.06 -16.01
N SER A 231 10.49 9.67 -16.21
CA SER A 231 10.85 8.35 -16.74
C SER A 231 10.57 7.22 -15.75
N ILE A 232 10.48 7.52 -14.46
CA ILE A 232 10.12 6.55 -13.44
C ILE A 232 8.63 6.24 -13.55
N ASP A 233 8.32 4.98 -13.87
CA ASP A 233 6.94 4.52 -14.12
C ASP A 233 6.58 3.22 -13.41
N ARG A 234 7.51 2.66 -12.62
CA ARG A 234 7.36 1.40 -11.90
C ARG A 234 7.68 1.56 -10.43
N VAL A 235 6.85 0.96 -9.61
CA VAL A 235 7.04 0.91 -8.17
C VAL A 235 6.99 -0.55 -7.71
N GLN A 236 8.03 -0.98 -7.03
CA GLN A 236 8.09 -2.29 -6.39
C GLN A 236 8.42 -2.12 -4.92
N TRP A 237 7.86 -2.95 -4.05
CA TRP A 237 8.22 -2.89 -2.63
C TRP A 237 8.15 -4.26 -1.94
N ILE A 238 8.89 -4.34 -0.84
CA ILE A 238 8.90 -5.44 0.11
C ILE A 238 8.27 -4.93 1.40
N GLY A 239 7.19 -5.53 1.83
CA GLY A 239 6.42 -5.10 2.98
C GLY A 239 4.95 -5.43 2.84
N TYR A 240 4.08 -4.73 3.56
CA TYR A 240 2.63 -4.95 3.46
C TYR A 240 2.05 -4.32 2.19
N GLY A 241 1.14 -5.05 1.57
CA GLY A 241 0.45 -4.69 0.33
C GLY A 241 -0.65 -5.69 -0.03
N PRO A 242 -1.29 -5.55 -1.19
CA PRO A 242 -1.01 -4.59 -2.26
C PRO A 242 -1.71 -3.22 -2.11
N PHE A 243 -2.61 -3.07 -1.14
CA PHE A 243 -3.48 -1.91 -1.03
C PHE A 243 -2.90 -0.82 -0.13
N ALA A 244 -3.38 0.41 -0.32
CA ALA A 244 -3.09 1.48 0.61
C ALA A 244 -3.53 1.10 2.02
N SER A 245 -2.71 1.42 3.01
CA SER A 245 -2.95 1.11 4.42
C SER A 245 -2.94 2.38 5.28
N TYR A 246 -3.94 2.46 6.14
CA TYR A 246 -4.11 3.54 7.10
C TYR A 246 -4.54 2.96 8.45
N PRO A 247 -4.40 3.68 9.56
CA PRO A 247 -4.95 3.24 10.85
C PRO A 247 -6.44 2.86 10.71
N GLY A 248 -6.77 1.63 11.08
CA GLY A 248 -8.13 1.07 10.94
C GLY A 248 -8.48 0.53 9.54
N ARG A 249 -7.57 0.61 8.57
CA ARG A 249 -7.74 0.07 7.22
C ARG A 249 -6.44 -0.52 6.72
N HIS A 250 -6.15 -1.77 7.09
CA HIS A 250 -4.89 -2.44 6.73
C HIS A 250 -4.98 -3.97 6.71
N GLN A 251 -6.11 -4.56 7.10
CA GLN A 251 -6.24 -6.01 7.28
C GLN A 251 -6.27 -6.79 5.96
N ALA A 252 -6.64 -6.12 4.86
CA ALA A 252 -6.55 -6.71 3.52
C ALA A 252 -5.11 -6.88 3.02
N ASN A 253 -4.15 -6.22 3.68
CA ASN A 253 -2.76 -6.28 3.29
C ASN A 253 -2.06 -7.47 3.94
N ARG A 254 -1.12 -8.05 3.17
CA ARG A 254 -0.24 -9.11 3.64
C ARG A 254 1.20 -8.75 3.32
N TYR A 255 2.13 -9.26 4.10
CA TYR A 255 3.56 -9.06 3.84
C TYR A 255 3.99 -9.85 2.62
N GLY A 256 4.73 -9.22 1.71
CA GLY A 256 5.13 -9.83 0.45
C GLY A 256 5.99 -8.95 -0.44
N PHE A 257 6.09 -9.37 -1.69
CA PHE A 257 6.72 -8.63 -2.79
C PHE A 257 5.61 -8.10 -3.70
N TRP A 258 5.58 -6.79 -3.88
CA TRP A 258 4.53 -6.11 -4.61
C TRP A 258 5.10 -5.27 -5.74
N ALA A 259 4.33 -5.09 -6.78
CA ALA A 259 4.68 -4.25 -7.91
C ALA A 259 3.46 -3.54 -8.46
N LYS A 260 3.64 -2.29 -8.88
CA LYS A 260 2.65 -1.48 -9.57
C LYS A 260 3.29 -0.65 -10.66
N HIS A 261 2.56 -0.44 -11.74
CA HIS A 261 2.86 0.56 -12.75
C HIS A 261 2.38 1.95 -12.30
N MET A 262 2.92 3.01 -12.90
CA MET A 262 2.47 4.38 -12.68
C MET A 262 0.96 4.52 -12.90
N ASP A 263 0.42 3.85 -13.91
CA ASP A 263 -1.00 3.87 -14.21
C ASP A 263 -1.88 3.23 -13.12
N ASP A 264 -1.31 2.31 -12.34
CA ASP A 264 -2.00 1.66 -11.21
C ASP A 264 -2.00 2.53 -9.95
N LEU A 265 -1.23 3.62 -9.93
CA LEU A 265 -1.11 4.52 -8.78
C LEU A 265 -2.20 5.59 -8.73
N TYR A 266 -3.22 5.45 -9.56
CA TYR A 266 -4.32 6.41 -9.62
C TYR A 266 -5.11 6.47 -8.29
N PHE A 267 -5.29 5.31 -7.64
CA PHE A 267 -5.92 5.16 -6.33
C PHE A 267 -4.91 4.83 -5.24
N GLU A 268 -3.76 5.40 -5.35
CA GLU A 268 -2.66 5.25 -4.42
C GLU A 268 -2.98 5.87 -3.05
N GLY A 269 -2.11 5.62 -2.13
CA GLY A 269 -2.15 6.18 -0.79
C GLY A 269 -0.93 5.71 -0.01
N ASN A 270 -1.00 5.83 1.30
CA ASN A 270 0.06 5.36 2.17
C ASN A 270 0.08 3.83 2.24
N HIS A 271 1.28 3.27 2.23
CA HIS A 271 1.57 1.85 2.49
C HIS A 271 2.49 1.78 3.72
N SER A 272 2.02 1.15 4.78
CA SER A 272 2.77 1.03 6.05
C SER A 272 3.48 -0.31 6.13
N GLY A 273 4.59 -0.37 6.87
CA GLY A 273 5.37 -1.58 7.07
C GLY A 273 6.18 -1.99 5.84
N ILE A 274 6.77 -1.02 5.17
CA ILE A 274 7.63 -1.20 4.02
C ILE A 274 9.09 -1.27 4.48
N ASP A 275 9.82 -2.31 4.09
CA ASP A 275 11.26 -2.45 4.38
C ASP A 275 12.14 -1.91 3.26
N ALA A 276 11.69 -2.08 2.02
CA ALA A 276 12.39 -1.54 0.86
C ALA A 276 11.40 -1.24 -0.27
N ALA A 277 11.62 -0.15 -0.99
CA ALA A 277 10.88 0.20 -2.19
C ALA A 277 11.85 0.59 -3.31
N PHE A 278 11.67 0.02 -4.48
CA PHE A 278 12.44 0.33 -5.69
C PHE A 278 11.52 0.95 -6.73
N LEU A 279 11.79 2.22 -7.05
CA LEU A 279 11.07 2.98 -8.06
C LEU A 279 11.98 3.15 -9.26
N SER A 280 11.59 2.62 -10.42
CA SER A 280 12.47 2.54 -11.58
C SER A 280 11.81 2.98 -12.87
N ASP A 281 12.65 3.34 -13.84
CA ASP A 281 12.27 3.48 -15.26
C ASP A 281 12.11 2.11 -15.93
N LYS A 282 11.72 2.12 -17.20
CA LYS A 282 11.55 0.91 -18.02
C LYS A 282 12.85 0.10 -18.19
N ASP A 283 14.01 0.74 -18.06
CA ASP A 283 15.32 0.12 -18.22
C ASP A 283 15.86 -0.42 -16.88
N GLY A 284 15.25 -0.08 -15.75
CA GLY A 284 15.62 -0.51 -14.41
C GLY A 284 16.55 0.44 -13.66
N ASN A 285 16.78 1.67 -14.17
CA ASN A 285 17.45 2.71 -13.39
C ASN A 285 16.43 3.33 -12.41
N GLY A 286 16.84 3.67 -11.20
CA GLY A 286 15.88 4.21 -10.26
C GLY A 286 16.43 4.55 -8.89
N ILE A 287 15.49 4.81 -7.99
CA ILE A 287 15.75 5.05 -6.57
C ILE A 287 15.30 3.85 -5.74
N LEU A 288 16.18 3.37 -4.88
CA LEU A 288 15.88 2.41 -3.84
C LEU A 288 15.80 3.14 -2.50
N ILE A 289 14.67 3.00 -1.82
CA ILE A 289 14.42 3.55 -0.49
C ILE A 289 14.30 2.38 0.48
N THR A 290 15.04 2.40 1.58
CA THR A 290 15.05 1.32 2.58
C THR A 290 14.95 1.87 3.99
N GLY A 291 14.44 1.06 4.92
CA GLY A 291 14.37 1.41 6.33
C GLY A 291 13.59 0.37 7.14
N ASP A 292 13.39 0.65 8.40
CA ASP A 292 12.65 -0.26 9.28
C ASP A 292 11.17 0.13 9.32
N SER A 293 10.33 -0.69 8.69
CA SER A 293 8.87 -0.53 8.74
C SER A 293 8.38 0.86 8.29
N LEU A 294 8.90 1.35 7.16
CA LEU A 294 8.56 2.67 6.63
C LEU A 294 7.07 2.77 6.28
N SER A 295 6.57 4.00 6.32
CA SER A 295 5.28 4.39 5.75
C SER A 295 5.54 5.19 4.47
N LEU A 296 5.22 4.62 3.31
CA LEU A 296 5.47 5.24 2.01
C LEU A 296 4.17 5.53 1.28
N ASN A 297 4.04 6.75 0.76
CA ASN A 297 2.97 7.09 -0.17
C ASN A 297 3.54 7.18 -1.59
N PHE A 298 2.88 6.53 -2.53
CA PHE A 298 3.19 6.61 -3.95
C PHE A 298 2.02 7.29 -4.64
N GLU A 299 2.26 8.43 -5.27
CA GLU A 299 1.22 9.23 -5.92
C GLU A 299 1.60 9.55 -7.35
N GLN A 300 0.70 9.21 -8.28
CA GLN A 300 0.79 9.64 -9.65
C GLN A 300 0.37 11.11 -9.78
N THR A 301 1.18 11.91 -10.42
CA THR A 301 0.85 13.29 -10.79
C THR A 301 1.08 13.49 -12.29
N ASP A 302 0.65 14.62 -12.84
CA ASP A 302 0.93 15.06 -14.22
C ASP A 302 2.43 15.32 -14.46
N ARG A 303 3.22 15.49 -13.39
CA ARG A 303 4.66 15.76 -13.42
C ARG A 303 5.54 14.52 -13.19
N GLY A 304 4.97 13.39 -12.81
CA GLY A 304 5.67 12.16 -12.47
C GLY A 304 5.18 11.56 -11.14
N ILE A 305 5.86 10.53 -10.66
CA ILE A 305 5.57 9.92 -9.36
C ILE A 305 6.11 10.79 -8.24
N VAL A 306 5.28 11.06 -7.24
CA VAL A 306 5.70 11.60 -5.95
C VAL A 306 5.77 10.45 -4.95
N VAL A 307 6.98 10.13 -4.48
CA VAL A 307 7.17 9.21 -3.35
C VAL A 307 7.33 10.02 -2.07
N THR A 308 6.61 9.64 -1.02
CA THR A 308 6.72 10.28 0.29
C THR A 308 7.11 9.27 1.35
N VAL A 309 8.10 9.62 2.15
CA VAL A 309 8.38 8.93 3.42
C VAL A 309 7.59 9.65 4.50
N ASN A 310 6.55 9.01 5.02
CA ASN A 310 5.69 9.56 6.06
C ASN A 310 6.28 9.31 7.44
N ALA A 311 6.39 10.36 8.24
CA ALA A 311 6.71 10.28 9.67
C ALA A 311 5.46 9.99 10.50
N ALA A 312 4.29 10.36 9.98
CA ALA A 312 3.02 10.10 10.65
C ALA A 312 1.85 10.03 9.67
N VAL A 313 0.88 9.18 9.99
CA VAL A 313 -0.32 8.93 9.18
C VAL A 313 -1.52 8.81 10.11
N SER A 314 -2.58 9.59 9.86
CA SER A 314 -3.84 9.51 10.63
C SER A 314 -4.97 8.77 9.91
N GLY A 315 -4.83 8.54 8.63
CA GLY A 315 -5.61 7.58 7.83
C GLY A 315 -6.98 7.99 7.37
N GLN A 316 -7.63 8.98 7.95
CA GLN A 316 -9.00 9.33 7.55
C GLN A 316 -9.04 10.59 6.67
N GLY A 317 -10.04 10.65 5.80
CA GLY A 317 -10.28 11.80 4.96
C GLY A 317 -10.94 12.98 5.69
N PRO A 318 -11.05 14.15 5.05
CA PRO A 318 -11.58 15.38 5.66
C PRO A 318 -13.00 15.23 6.23
N LYS A 319 -13.79 14.29 5.71
CA LYS A 319 -15.18 14.06 6.13
C LYS A 319 -15.32 13.72 7.62
N PHE A 320 -14.34 13.00 8.17
CA PHE A 320 -14.39 12.51 9.56
C PHE A 320 -13.34 13.18 10.47
N ALA A 321 -12.54 14.07 9.93
CA ALA A 321 -11.39 14.66 10.59
C ALA A 321 -11.72 15.33 11.93
N LYS A 322 -12.77 16.11 11.95
CA LYS A 322 -13.11 16.91 13.14
C LYS A 322 -13.63 16.09 14.30
N THR A 323 -14.13 14.88 14.05
CA THR A 323 -14.82 14.08 15.06
C THR A 323 -14.01 12.89 15.56
N HIS A 324 -13.18 12.28 14.70
CA HIS A 324 -12.54 11.01 15.02
C HIS A 324 -11.02 11.03 14.85
N PHE A 325 -10.49 11.85 13.93
CA PHE A 325 -9.08 11.90 13.58
C PHE A 325 -8.67 13.37 13.39
N PRO A 326 -8.39 14.08 14.48
CA PRO A 326 -7.87 15.44 14.39
C PRO A 326 -6.57 15.39 13.60
N GLY A 327 -6.42 16.27 12.63
CA GLY A 327 -5.17 16.45 11.93
C GLY A 327 -4.10 17.03 12.87
N TRP A 328 -2.91 17.20 12.34
CA TRP A 328 -1.78 17.81 13.06
C TRP A 328 -2.10 19.27 13.36
N GLN A 329 -1.81 19.69 14.58
CA GLN A 329 -2.14 21.01 15.06
C GLN A 329 -0.88 21.70 15.61
N LYS A 330 -0.93 23.03 15.72
CA LYS A 330 0.10 23.79 16.43
C LYS A 330 0.22 23.28 17.87
N GLY A 331 1.44 22.97 18.27
CA GLY A 331 1.73 22.41 19.59
C GLY A 331 1.73 20.87 19.64
N ASP A 332 1.40 20.19 18.56
CA ASP A 332 1.63 18.76 18.46
C ASP A 332 3.12 18.46 18.54
N LYS A 333 3.45 17.28 19.09
CA LYS A 333 4.83 16.84 19.16
C LYS A 333 5.44 16.70 17.77
N PRO A 334 6.72 17.04 17.60
CA PRO A 334 7.43 16.75 16.37
C PRO A 334 7.37 15.27 16.04
N VAL A 335 7.27 14.95 14.75
CA VAL A 335 7.33 13.59 14.21
C VAL A 335 8.47 13.49 13.22
N GLY A 336 9.11 12.34 13.14
CA GLY A 336 10.26 12.14 12.26
C GLY A 336 10.38 10.72 11.78
N ALA A 337 11.22 10.53 10.78
CA ALA A 337 11.61 9.22 10.27
C ALA A 337 13.07 9.26 9.80
N THR A 338 13.68 8.08 9.74
CA THR A 338 15.02 7.85 9.18
C THR A 338 14.91 6.76 8.11
N PHE A 339 15.55 6.97 6.98
CA PHE A 339 15.58 6.02 5.87
C PHE A 339 16.88 6.16 5.10
N GLN A 340 17.24 5.12 4.33
CA GLN A 340 18.36 5.15 3.41
C GLN A 340 17.84 5.27 1.97
N SER A 341 18.60 5.96 1.13
CA SER A 341 18.26 6.23 -0.26
C SER A 341 19.46 5.97 -1.15
N TYR A 342 19.25 5.19 -2.22
CA TYR A 342 20.29 4.77 -3.14
C TYR A 342 19.86 5.02 -4.58
N TYR A 343 20.80 5.48 -5.41
CA TYR A 343 20.63 5.44 -6.86
C TYR A 343 21.07 4.08 -7.39
N ILE A 344 20.21 3.44 -8.17
CA ILE A 344 20.47 2.15 -8.82
C ILE A 344 20.63 2.36 -10.32
N LYS A 345 21.71 1.82 -10.90
CA LYS A 345 21.94 1.76 -12.35
C LYS A 345 21.67 0.35 -12.84
N ALA A 346 20.87 0.25 -13.89
CA ALA A 346 20.44 -1.05 -14.44
C ALA A 346 21.59 -1.90 -14.98
N ASP A 347 22.59 -1.26 -15.62
CA ASP A 347 23.75 -1.94 -16.22
C ASP A 347 24.73 -2.55 -15.23
N VAL A 348 24.72 -2.07 -13.99
CA VAL A 348 25.58 -2.53 -12.89
C VAL A 348 24.77 -2.78 -11.60
N MET A 349 23.54 -3.25 -11.75
CA MET A 349 22.59 -3.45 -10.64
C MET A 349 23.20 -4.34 -9.56
N PRO A 350 23.17 -3.90 -8.28
CA PRO A 350 23.64 -4.72 -7.16
C PRO A 350 22.90 -6.07 -7.08
N GLU A 351 23.62 -7.16 -6.80
CA GLU A 351 23.04 -8.51 -6.73
C GLU A 351 21.84 -8.58 -5.77
N VAL A 352 21.92 -7.91 -4.63
CA VAL A 352 20.83 -7.89 -3.64
C VAL A 352 19.55 -7.27 -4.21
N VAL A 353 19.68 -6.23 -5.02
CA VAL A 353 18.53 -5.55 -5.67
C VAL A 353 17.95 -6.48 -6.75
N SER A 354 18.77 -7.03 -7.65
CA SER A 354 18.32 -7.94 -8.69
C SER A 354 17.68 -9.22 -8.16
N ARG A 355 18.13 -9.70 -7.00
CA ARG A 355 17.56 -10.89 -6.36
C ARG A 355 16.20 -10.63 -5.70
N LEU A 356 15.98 -9.44 -5.15
CA LEU A 356 14.79 -9.13 -4.36
C LEU A 356 13.71 -8.40 -5.17
N PHE A 357 14.07 -7.69 -6.24
CA PHE A 357 13.13 -7.01 -7.10
C PHE A 357 13.01 -7.67 -8.47
N ALA A 358 11.82 -7.67 -9.05
CA ALA A 358 11.61 -8.18 -10.39
C ALA A 358 12.31 -7.29 -11.42
N PRO A 359 12.80 -7.85 -12.56
CA PRO A 359 13.15 -7.03 -13.71
C PRO A 359 12.02 -6.09 -14.10
N ALA A 360 12.34 -4.89 -14.57
CA ALA A 360 11.35 -3.89 -14.92
C ALA A 360 10.30 -4.40 -15.94
N ALA A 361 10.73 -5.30 -16.85
CA ALA A 361 9.85 -5.94 -17.83
C ALA A 361 8.80 -6.87 -17.23
N ASP A 362 9.07 -7.42 -16.04
CA ASP A 362 8.20 -8.39 -15.36
C ASP A 362 7.22 -7.70 -14.38
N VAL A 363 7.28 -6.39 -14.26
CA VAL A 363 6.28 -5.64 -13.47
C VAL A 363 4.94 -5.72 -14.18
N PRO A 364 3.85 -6.12 -13.48
CA PRO A 364 2.54 -6.26 -14.11
C PRO A 364 2.10 -5.00 -14.85
N ALA A 365 1.53 -5.18 -16.03
CA ALA A 365 0.93 -4.08 -16.77
C ALA A 365 -0.32 -3.56 -16.02
N PRO A 366 -0.61 -2.25 -16.09
CA PRO A 366 -1.79 -1.68 -15.47
C PRO A 366 -3.07 -2.23 -16.09
N PHE A 367 -4.15 -2.25 -15.32
CA PHE A 367 -5.48 -2.60 -15.80
C PHE A 367 -6.07 -1.45 -16.65
N ARG A 368 -5.58 -1.32 -17.89
CA ARG A 368 -5.86 -0.21 -18.81
C ARG A 368 -7.36 0.03 -19.13
N PRO A 369 -8.21 -0.99 -19.37
CA PRO A 369 -9.60 -0.74 -19.72
C PRO A 369 -10.36 0.08 -18.69
N PHE A 370 -10.14 -0.19 -17.40
CA PHE A 370 -10.77 0.54 -16.31
C PHE A 370 -10.30 1.99 -16.25
N LYS A 371 -8.98 2.22 -16.34
CA LYS A 371 -8.41 3.57 -16.35
C LYS A 371 -8.96 4.42 -17.49
N THR A 372 -9.06 3.87 -18.70
CA THR A 372 -9.58 4.60 -19.86
C THR A 372 -11.05 5.01 -19.66
N GLN A 373 -11.88 4.13 -19.10
CA GLN A 373 -13.25 4.46 -18.76
C GLN A 373 -13.32 5.53 -17.69
N TYR A 374 -12.51 5.42 -16.64
CA TYR A 374 -12.46 6.38 -15.55
C TYR A 374 -11.98 7.75 -16.02
N ASP A 375 -10.91 7.82 -16.81
CA ASP A 375 -10.39 9.07 -17.37
C ASP A 375 -11.44 9.74 -18.28
N THR A 376 -12.22 8.98 -19.04
CA THR A 376 -13.32 9.49 -19.84
C THR A 376 -14.43 10.09 -18.97
N TYR A 377 -14.77 9.44 -17.86
CA TYR A 377 -15.72 9.99 -16.89
C TYR A 377 -15.21 11.26 -16.22
N LEU A 378 -13.93 11.28 -15.83
CA LEU A 378 -13.31 12.45 -15.22
C LEU A 378 -13.28 13.66 -16.16
N MET A 379 -12.93 13.46 -17.44
CA MET A 379 -12.92 14.54 -18.41
C MET A 379 -14.31 15.14 -18.62
N LYS A 380 -15.32 14.28 -18.81
CA LYS A 380 -16.72 14.72 -18.92
C LYS A 380 -17.22 15.41 -17.66
N TYR A 381 -16.67 15.06 -16.52
CA TYR A 381 -17.05 15.64 -15.25
C TYR A 381 -16.39 17.00 -14.97
N ARG A 382 -15.16 17.21 -15.43
CA ARG A 382 -14.50 18.53 -15.38
C ARG A 382 -15.36 19.59 -16.06
N ASP A 383 -15.88 19.27 -17.23
CA ASP A 383 -16.70 20.19 -18.03
C ASP A 383 -18.03 20.59 -17.32
N VAL A 384 -18.52 19.75 -16.40
CA VAL A 384 -19.77 20.00 -15.66
C VAL A 384 -19.55 20.72 -14.32
N VAL A 385 -18.36 20.73 -13.77
CA VAL A 385 -18.05 21.32 -12.45
C VAL A 385 -17.28 22.62 -12.55
N GLU A 386 -16.68 22.92 -13.70
CA GLU A 386 -15.98 24.19 -13.94
C GLU A 386 -16.92 25.31 -14.47
N ASP A 387 -18.17 24.99 -14.86
CA ASP A 387 -19.25 25.92 -15.11
C ASP A 387 -20.14 26.10 -13.86
#